data_0dbd6bc13a1bdf826f95f29a165a9c2d
#
_entry.id   0dbd6bc13a1bdf826f95f29a165a9c2d
#
_cell.length_a   1.000
_cell.length_b   1.000
_cell.length_c   1.000
_cell.angle_alpha   90.00
_cell.angle_beta   90.00
_cell.angle_gamma   90.00
#
_symmetry.space_group_name_H-M   'P 1'
#
loop_
_entity.id
_entity.type
_entity.pdbx_description
1 polymer ?
#
loop_
_entity_poly.entity_id
_entity_poly.type
_entity_poly.pdbx_seq_one_letter_code
_entity_poly.pdbx_strand_id
1 'polypeptide(L)'
;MTIEKLRELAIHAAKRTAPANFTVESVDAALFDELKAMTGSINEFMRNRYDIYDIIIKAADEVVPNKVIDVIGAFAEVQTVPQGQKAIFKRGSIGRNRAKKFLTQVGLSGVYETFRLDKETFELGGIAVGGGITMDFERFLDGAESLAELMDVITEGLTDAV
;
A
#
# COMPACT_ATOMS: atom_id res chain seq x y z
N MET A 1 -23.51 16.13 -1.08
CA MET A 1 -22.40 15.88 -0.12
C MET A 1 -21.11 16.53 -0.61
N THR A 2 -20.10 16.84 0.25
CA THR A 2 -18.83 17.41 -0.21
C THR A 2 -17.96 16.30 -0.79
N ILE A 3 -17.17 16.58 -1.84
CA ILE A 3 -16.30 15.60 -2.50
C ILE A 3 -15.34 14.92 -1.49
N GLU A 4 -14.84 15.66 -0.48
CA GLU A 4 -13.99 15.10 0.57
C GLU A 4 -14.69 14.02 1.40
N LYS A 5 -15.95 14.23 1.78
CA LYS A 5 -16.73 13.21 2.49
C LYS A 5 -17.02 11.98 1.64
N LEU A 6 -17.19 12.17 0.33
CA LEU A 6 -17.35 11.07 -0.61
C LEU A 6 -16.07 10.24 -0.74
N ARG A 7 -14.90 10.89 -0.71
CA ARG A 7 -13.59 10.20 -0.68
C ARG A 7 -13.42 9.36 0.58
N GLU A 8 -13.72 9.93 1.75
CA GLU A 8 -13.68 9.18 3.03
C GLU A 8 -14.63 7.98 3.00
N LEU A 9 -15.83 8.15 2.45
CA LEU A 9 -16.80 7.08 2.29
C LEU A 9 -16.26 5.96 1.36
N ALA A 10 -15.66 6.34 0.22
CA ALA A 10 -15.05 5.39 -0.71
C ALA A 10 -13.87 4.62 -0.08
N ILE A 11 -13.04 5.29 0.74
CA ILE A 11 -11.96 4.65 1.48
C ILE A 11 -12.52 3.65 2.51
N HIS A 12 -13.58 4.03 3.23
CA HIS A 12 -14.22 3.13 4.19
C HIS A 12 -14.87 1.92 3.50
N ALA A 13 -15.55 2.12 2.38
CA ALA A 13 -16.10 1.05 1.55
C ALA A 13 -15.00 0.10 1.06
N ALA A 14 -13.91 0.62 0.51
CA ALA A 14 -12.78 -0.15 0.02
C ALA A 14 -12.04 -0.94 1.13
N LYS A 15 -11.98 -0.39 2.35
CA LYS A 15 -11.41 -1.05 3.54
C LYS A 15 -12.38 -2.02 4.21
N ARG A 16 -13.64 -2.07 3.79
CA ARG A 16 -14.72 -2.77 4.51
C ARG A 16 -14.82 -2.36 5.97
N THR A 17 -14.65 -1.07 6.24
CA THR A 17 -14.73 -0.48 7.58
C THR A 17 -15.89 0.49 7.64
N ALA A 18 -16.45 0.68 8.81
CA ALA A 18 -17.51 1.65 9.02
C ALA A 18 -17.13 2.61 10.15
N PRO A 19 -17.40 3.92 10.00
CA PRO A 19 -17.29 4.87 11.11
C PRO A 19 -18.24 4.51 12.25
N ALA A 20 -17.99 5.06 13.42
CA ALA A 20 -18.89 4.88 14.56
C ALA A 20 -20.34 5.22 14.18
N ASN A 21 -21.28 4.34 14.51
CA ASN A 21 -22.71 4.41 14.19
C ASN A 21 -23.12 4.06 12.74
N PHE A 22 -22.23 3.54 11.91
CA PHE A 22 -22.55 3.04 10.58
C PHE A 22 -22.21 1.56 10.47
N THR A 23 -22.90 0.84 9.58
CA THR A 23 -22.55 -0.51 9.16
C THR A 23 -21.87 -0.45 7.79
N VAL A 24 -21.07 -1.47 7.45
CA VAL A 24 -20.38 -1.53 6.14
C VAL A 24 -21.39 -1.42 5.00
N GLU A 25 -22.53 -2.14 5.10
CA GLU A 25 -23.59 -2.09 4.10
C GLU A 25 -24.22 -0.70 3.96
N SER A 26 -24.33 0.07 5.08
CA SER A 26 -24.84 1.44 5.03
C SER A 26 -23.85 2.42 4.41
N VAL A 27 -22.55 2.16 4.53
CA VAL A 27 -21.48 2.94 3.90
C VAL A 27 -21.52 2.72 2.38
N ASP A 28 -21.61 1.46 1.95
CA ASP A 28 -21.71 1.11 0.53
C ASP A 28 -22.98 1.69 -0.10
N ALA A 29 -24.13 1.54 0.56
CA ALA A 29 -25.38 2.11 0.07
C ALA A 29 -25.32 3.64 -0.06
N ALA A 30 -24.75 4.32 0.94
CA ALA A 30 -24.59 5.77 0.89
C ALA A 30 -23.62 6.23 -0.22
N LEU A 31 -22.55 5.47 -0.47
CA LEU A 31 -21.62 5.73 -1.57
C LEU A 31 -22.33 5.58 -2.92
N PHE A 32 -23.06 4.48 -3.12
CA PHE A 32 -23.80 4.23 -4.36
C PHE A 32 -24.90 5.29 -4.61
N ASP A 33 -25.66 5.67 -3.60
CA ASP A 33 -26.70 6.69 -3.74
C ASP A 33 -26.13 8.05 -4.15
N GLU A 34 -25.00 8.45 -3.57
CA GLU A 34 -24.34 9.71 -3.95
C GLU A 34 -23.71 9.62 -5.35
N LEU A 35 -23.11 8.50 -5.73
CA LEU A 35 -22.58 8.29 -7.08
C LEU A 35 -23.71 8.28 -8.12
N LYS A 36 -24.84 7.65 -7.82
CA LYS A 36 -26.05 7.70 -8.67
C LYS A 36 -26.58 9.12 -8.82
N ALA A 37 -26.55 9.91 -7.74
CA ALA A 37 -26.94 11.32 -7.81
C ALA A 37 -26.03 12.15 -8.72
N MET A 38 -24.70 11.81 -8.77
CA MET A 38 -23.73 12.46 -9.65
C MET A 38 -23.81 12.00 -11.12
N THR A 39 -24.49 10.87 -11.38
CA THR A 39 -24.57 10.22 -12.69
C THR A 39 -26.00 10.14 -13.25
N GLY A 40 -26.95 10.86 -12.66
CA GLY A 40 -28.39 10.77 -12.98
C GLY A 40 -28.76 11.03 -14.45
N SER A 41 -27.88 11.65 -15.23
CA SER A 41 -27.97 11.78 -16.68
C SER A 41 -26.59 11.71 -17.34
N ILE A 42 -26.55 11.41 -18.65
CA ILE A 42 -25.29 11.40 -19.43
C ILE A 42 -24.55 12.73 -19.32
N ASN A 43 -25.28 13.84 -19.29
CA ASN A 43 -24.70 15.17 -19.17
C ASN A 43 -24.08 15.40 -17.78
N GLU A 44 -24.71 14.93 -16.72
CA GLU A 44 -24.20 14.99 -15.35
C GLU A 44 -22.98 14.09 -15.19
N PHE A 45 -23.03 12.86 -15.70
CA PHE A 45 -21.86 11.99 -15.74
C PHE A 45 -20.67 12.66 -16.44
N MET A 46 -20.87 13.24 -17.61
CA MET A 46 -19.79 13.89 -18.37
C MET A 46 -19.21 15.11 -17.64
N ARG A 47 -20.00 15.78 -16.81
CA ARG A 47 -19.52 16.90 -15.98
C ARG A 47 -18.73 16.42 -14.77
N ASN A 48 -19.20 15.36 -14.12
CA ASN A 48 -18.67 14.89 -12.84
C ASN A 48 -17.65 13.75 -12.99
N ARG A 49 -17.39 13.27 -14.21
CA ARG A 49 -16.54 12.10 -14.46
C ARG A 49 -15.16 12.18 -13.81
N TYR A 50 -14.54 13.36 -13.84
CA TYR A 50 -13.20 13.53 -13.25
C TYR A 50 -13.23 13.44 -11.73
N ASP A 51 -14.28 13.94 -11.10
CA ASP A 51 -14.45 13.84 -9.65
C ASP A 51 -14.70 12.40 -9.23
N ILE A 52 -15.49 11.65 -10.00
CA ILE A 52 -15.77 10.22 -9.75
C ILE A 52 -14.48 9.40 -9.87
N TYR A 53 -13.72 9.60 -10.94
CA TYR A 53 -12.42 8.91 -11.10
C TYR A 53 -11.43 9.29 -10.00
N ASP A 54 -11.35 10.56 -9.62
CA ASP A 54 -10.47 11.01 -8.56
C ASP A 54 -10.82 10.38 -7.20
N ILE A 55 -12.11 10.20 -6.90
CA ILE A 55 -12.56 9.50 -5.70
C ILE A 55 -12.09 8.04 -5.69
N ILE A 56 -12.27 7.33 -6.80
CA ILE A 56 -11.89 5.91 -6.94
C ILE A 56 -10.37 5.76 -6.88
N ILE A 57 -9.62 6.58 -7.61
CA ILE A 57 -8.16 6.54 -7.63
C ILE A 57 -7.59 6.81 -6.24
N LYS A 58 -8.10 7.81 -5.52
CA LYS A 58 -7.62 8.09 -4.15
C LYS A 58 -7.94 7.00 -3.16
N ALA A 59 -9.10 6.35 -3.29
CA ALA A 59 -9.40 5.18 -2.49
C ALA A 59 -8.42 4.03 -2.79
N ALA A 60 -8.09 3.80 -4.06
CA ALA A 60 -7.11 2.81 -4.46
C ALA A 60 -5.70 3.13 -3.95
N ASP A 61 -5.25 4.37 -4.11
CA ASP A 61 -3.92 4.82 -3.67
C ASP A 61 -3.71 4.68 -2.16
N GLU A 62 -4.78 4.77 -1.38
CA GLU A 62 -4.69 4.60 0.07
C GLU A 62 -4.82 3.14 0.52
N VAL A 63 -5.67 2.36 -0.15
CA VAL A 63 -6.01 1.01 0.33
C VAL A 63 -5.05 -0.04 -0.21
N VAL A 64 -4.74 -0.01 -1.50
CA VAL A 64 -3.97 -1.06 -2.17
C VAL A 64 -2.53 -1.16 -1.64
N PRO A 65 -1.75 -0.06 -1.51
CA PRO A 65 -0.38 -0.17 -1.00
C PRO A 65 -0.33 -0.73 0.42
N ASN A 66 -1.26 -0.35 1.28
CA ASN A 66 -1.31 -0.83 2.66
C ASN A 66 -1.62 -2.34 2.71
N LYS A 67 -2.57 -2.82 1.92
CA LYS A 67 -2.89 -4.26 1.81
C LYS A 67 -1.69 -5.07 1.30
N VAL A 68 -1.00 -4.58 0.26
CA VAL A 68 0.20 -5.23 -0.30
C VAL A 68 1.31 -5.30 0.75
N ILE A 69 1.56 -4.20 1.47
CA ILE A 69 2.56 -4.16 2.55
C ILE A 69 2.22 -5.15 3.66
N ASP A 70 0.95 -5.26 4.07
CA ASP A 70 0.51 -6.18 5.11
C ASP A 70 0.73 -7.64 4.71
N VAL A 71 0.45 -7.99 3.45
CA VAL A 71 0.66 -9.36 2.94
C VAL A 71 2.15 -9.68 2.83
N ILE A 72 2.95 -8.81 2.20
CA ILE A 72 4.39 -9.03 2.00
C ILE A 72 5.15 -8.95 3.33
N GLY A 73 4.75 -8.06 4.23
CA GLY A 73 5.38 -7.87 5.55
C GLY A 73 5.36 -9.12 6.43
N ALA A 74 4.45 -10.07 6.16
CA ALA A 74 4.43 -11.36 6.85
C ALA A 74 5.63 -12.27 6.47
N PHE A 75 6.24 -12.05 5.31
CA PHE A 75 7.30 -12.90 4.74
C PHE A 75 8.64 -12.16 4.54
N ALA A 76 8.60 -10.85 4.40
CA ALA A 76 9.76 -10.02 4.06
C ALA A 76 9.80 -8.73 4.87
N GLU A 77 11.00 -8.19 5.05
CA GLU A 77 11.19 -6.85 5.61
C GLU A 77 10.83 -5.80 4.53
N VAL A 78 9.81 -5.00 4.80
CA VAL A 78 9.34 -3.95 3.88
C VAL A 78 9.95 -2.61 4.28
N GLN A 79 10.62 -1.96 3.34
CA GLN A 79 11.17 -0.62 3.51
C GLN A 79 10.53 0.32 2.51
N THR A 80 9.85 1.35 3.00
CA THR A 80 9.30 2.42 2.16
C THR A 80 10.38 3.47 1.90
N VAL A 81 10.63 3.76 0.63
CA VAL A 81 11.57 4.80 0.20
C VAL A 81 10.86 5.85 -0.65
N PRO A 82 11.23 7.13 -0.55
CA PRO A 82 10.67 8.17 -1.40
C PRO A 82 10.94 7.90 -2.88
N GLN A 83 10.05 8.38 -3.74
CA GLN A 83 10.20 8.24 -5.19
C GLN A 83 11.54 8.81 -5.68
N GLY A 84 12.24 8.04 -6.49
CA GLY A 84 13.55 8.40 -7.03
C GLY A 84 14.75 8.06 -6.14
N GLN A 85 14.51 7.50 -4.95
CA GLN A 85 15.57 6.97 -4.09
C GLN A 85 15.72 5.46 -4.23
N LYS A 86 16.93 4.97 -3.98
CA LYS A 86 17.19 3.52 -3.93
C LYS A 86 17.04 3.01 -2.50
N ALA A 87 16.49 1.82 -2.35
CA ALA A 87 16.48 1.14 -1.07
C ALA A 87 17.90 0.69 -0.70
N ILE A 88 18.38 1.08 0.47
CA ILE A 88 19.72 0.74 0.98
C ILE A 88 19.55 -0.20 2.18
N PHE A 89 19.92 -1.44 1.99
CA PHE A 89 19.97 -2.42 3.06
C PHE A 89 21.39 -2.53 3.61
N LYS A 90 21.51 -2.52 4.94
CA LYS A 90 22.78 -2.65 5.64
C LYS A 90 22.88 -4.03 6.28
N ARG A 91 23.77 -4.86 5.77
CA ARG A 91 24.09 -6.14 6.38
C ARG A 91 25.29 -5.98 7.33
N GLY A 92 25.09 -6.24 8.60
CA GLY A 92 26.18 -6.35 9.56
C GLY A 92 27.05 -7.57 9.26
N SER A 93 28.31 -7.37 8.89
CA SER A 93 29.23 -8.45 8.52
C SER A 93 29.77 -9.26 9.71
N ILE A 94 29.32 -8.97 10.92
CA ILE A 94 29.81 -9.67 12.12
C ILE A 94 29.00 -10.93 12.36
N GLY A 95 29.39 -12.03 11.71
CA GLY A 95 29.00 -13.34 12.17
C GLY A 95 29.65 -13.66 13.52
N ARG A 96 28.96 -14.39 14.40
CA ARG A 96 29.49 -14.84 15.72
C ARG A 96 30.90 -15.42 15.67
N ASN A 97 31.27 -16.05 14.57
CA ASN A 97 32.59 -16.64 14.36
C ASN A 97 33.68 -15.61 14.00
N ARG A 98 33.31 -14.45 13.47
CA ARG A 98 34.28 -13.39 13.12
C ARG A 98 34.63 -12.55 14.34
N ALA A 99 33.66 -12.27 15.22
CA ALA A 99 33.91 -11.58 16.48
C ALA A 99 34.87 -12.35 17.38
N LYS A 100 34.83 -13.68 17.41
CA LYS A 100 35.75 -14.54 18.17
C LYS A 100 37.20 -14.48 17.67
N LYS A 101 37.43 -14.17 16.38
CA LYS A 101 38.78 -14.05 15.79
C LYS A 101 39.54 -12.81 16.29
N PHE A 102 38.82 -11.80 16.75
CA PHE A 102 39.42 -10.54 17.21
C PHE A 102 39.51 -10.44 18.75
N LEU A 103 38.95 -11.43 19.44
CA LEU A 103 39.08 -11.54 20.89
C LEU A 103 40.29 -12.38 21.21
N THR A 104 41.41 -11.73 21.51
CA THR A 104 42.64 -12.36 21.96
C THR A 104 42.76 -12.21 23.47
N GLN A 105 43.25 -13.29 24.12
CA GLN A 105 43.55 -13.22 25.54
C GLN A 105 44.91 -12.49 25.70
N VAL A 106 44.85 -11.34 26.32
CA VAL A 106 46.02 -10.48 26.55
C VAL A 106 46.32 -10.37 28.03
N GLY A 107 47.62 -10.28 28.38
CA GLY A 107 48.05 -10.02 29.76
C GLY A 107 47.65 -8.58 30.18
N LEU A 108 47.79 -8.30 31.49
CA LEU A 108 47.43 -7.02 32.14
C LEU A 108 48.02 -5.74 31.49
N SER A 109 49.12 -5.86 30.73
CA SER A 109 49.76 -4.78 30.01
C SER A 109 49.79 -4.96 28.48
N GLY A 110 48.91 -5.82 27.95
CA GLY A 110 48.89 -6.13 26.53
C GLY A 110 48.25 -5.03 25.66
N VAL A 111 48.73 -4.89 24.44
CA VAL A 111 48.17 -3.99 23.42
C VAL A 111 46.99 -4.74 22.74
N TYR A 112 45.85 -4.10 22.67
CA TYR A 112 44.67 -4.67 22.00
C TYR A 112 44.69 -4.31 20.51
N GLU A 113 44.45 -5.32 19.66
CA GLU A 113 44.22 -5.04 18.25
C GLU A 113 42.83 -4.44 18.08
N THR A 114 42.75 -3.31 17.38
CA THR A 114 41.51 -2.67 17.03
C THR A 114 40.99 -3.22 15.69
N PHE A 115 39.75 -3.60 15.64
CA PHE A 115 39.11 -4.02 14.38
C PHE A 115 38.05 -3.01 13.95
N ARG A 116 37.89 -2.87 12.64
CA ARG A 116 36.89 -2.02 12.05
C ARG A 116 35.63 -2.85 11.76
N LEU A 117 34.48 -2.30 12.15
CA LEU A 117 33.18 -2.84 11.80
C LEU A 117 32.87 -2.46 10.35
N ASP A 118 33.10 -3.38 9.41
CA ASP A 118 32.68 -3.19 8.04
C ASP A 118 31.22 -3.60 7.88
N LYS A 119 30.40 -2.69 7.41
CA LYS A 119 29.01 -2.93 7.03
C LYS A 119 28.95 -3.04 5.52
N GLU A 120 28.48 -4.14 5.03
CA GLU A 120 28.12 -4.27 3.61
C GLU A 120 26.79 -3.55 3.37
N THR A 121 26.77 -2.67 2.38
CA THR A 121 25.57 -1.99 1.91
C THR A 121 25.15 -2.58 0.58
N PHE A 122 23.86 -2.97 0.49
CA PHE A 122 23.28 -3.42 -0.77
C PHE A 122 22.27 -2.38 -1.23
N GLU A 123 22.46 -1.88 -2.45
CA GLU A 123 21.50 -1.01 -3.10
C GLU A 123 20.60 -1.87 -3.99
N LEU A 124 19.28 -1.78 -3.77
CA LEU A 124 18.31 -2.41 -4.64
C LEU A 124 17.70 -1.36 -5.55
N GLY A 125 17.80 -1.60 -6.85
CA GLY A 125 17.06 -0.85 -7.86
C GLY A 125 15.60 -1.35 -7.88
N GLY A 126 14.65 -0.40 -7.88
CA GLY A 126 13.24 -0.72 -7.98
C GLY A 126 12.84 -1.11 -9.42
N ILE A 127 11.98 -2.09 -9.55
CA ILE A 127 11.23 -2.38 -10.77
C ILE A 127 9.84 -1.82 -10.56
N ALA A 128 9.34 -1.05 -11.53
CA ALA A 128 7.97 -0.58 -11.48
C ALA A 128 7.02 -1.73 -11.89
N VAL A 129 6.15 -2.10 -10.98
CA VAL A 129 5.07 -3.05 -11.25
C VAL A 129 3.77 -2.27 -11.24
N GLY A 130 2.94 -2.43 -12.26
CA GLY A 130 1.65 -1.78 -12.36
C GLY A 130 0.66 -2.68 -13.09
N GLY A 131 -0.58 -2.61 -12.68
CA GLY A 131 -1.69 -3.30 -13.31
C GLY A 131 -2.81 -2.32 -13.62
N GLY A 132 -3.62 -2.63 -14.62
CA GLY A 132 -4.85 -1.91 -14.93
C GLY A 132 -6.03 -2.86 -14.88
N ILE A 133 -7.12 -2.42 -14.25
CA ILE A 133 -8.39 -3.14 -14.26
C ILE A 133 -9.45 -2.25 -14.91
N THR A 134 -10.31 -2.85 -15.69
CA THR A 134 -11.48 -2.18 -16.26
C THR A 134 -12.72 -2.65 -15.53
N MET A 135 -13.56 -1.70 -15.16
CA MET A 135 -14.83 -1.95 -14.50
C MET A 135 -15.97 -1.41 -15.37
N ASP A 136 -17.04 -2.17 -15.47
CA ASP A 136 -18.27 -1.69 -16.08
C ASP A 136 -18.98 -0.76 -15.10
N PHE A 137 -19.03 0.52 -15.44
CA PHE A 137 -19.55 1.54 -14.56
C PHE A 137 -21.06 1.38 -14.29
N GLU A 138 -21.83 0.85 -15.25
CA GLU A 138 -23.26 0.59 -15.05
C GLU A 138 -23.45 -0.51 -14.00
N ARG A 139 -22.67 -1.60 -14.10
CA ARG A 139 -22.74 -2.70 -13.13
C ARG A 139 -22.27 -2.29 -11.73
N PHE A 140 -21.30 -1.40 -11.66
CA PHE A 140 -20.86 -0.83 -10.39
C PHE A 140 -21.98 0.01 -9.74
N LEU A 141 -22.66 0.86 -10.51
CA LEU A 141 -23.77 1.68 -10.00
C LEU A 141 -25.00 0.82 -9.61
N ASP A 142 -25.22 -0.31 -10.26
CA ASP A 142 -26.27 -1.24 -9.91
C ASP A 142 -25.94 -2.11 -8.68
N GLY A 143 -24.74 -1.95 -8.12
CA GLY A 143 -24.28 -2.71 -6.96
C GLY A 143 -23.91 -4.16 -7.26
N ALA A 144 -23.78 -4.51 -8.54
CA ALA A 144 -23.35 -5.85 -8.97
C ALA A 144 -21.85 -6.07 -8.77
N GLU A 145 -21.09 -4.99 -8.72
CA GLU A 145 -19.65 -4.98 -8.46
C GLU A 145 -19.35 -4.02 -7.29
N SER A 146 -18.53 -4.45 -6.33
CA SER A 146 -18.18 -3.62 -5.19
C SER A 146 -16.80 -3.03 -5.33
N LEU A 147 -16.60 -1.83 -4.75
CA LEU A 147 -15.29 -1.18 -4.73
C LEU A 147 -14.26 -2.04 -3.97
N ALA A 148 -14.69 -2.73 -2.92
CA ALA A 148 -13.84 -3.60 -2.13
C ALA A 148 -13.32 -4.80 -2.94
N GLU A 149 -14.19 -5.43 -3.74
CA GLU A 149 -13.79 -6.54 -4.63
C GLU A 149 -12.79 -6.09 -5.67
N LEU A 150 -12.99 -4.90 -6.27
CA LEU A 150 -12.05 -4.31 -7.20
C LEU A 150 -10.67 -4.12 -6.56
N MET A 151 -10.62 -3.59 -5.33
CA MET A 151 -9.36 -3.38 -4.61
C MET A 151 -8.69 -4.71 -4.23
N ASP A 152 -9.46 -5.74 -3.90
CA ASP A 152 -8.93 -7.07 -3.59
C ASP A 152 -8.27 -7.70 -4.83
N VAL A 153 -8.92 -7.63 -6.00
CA VAL A 153 -8.36 -8.14 -7.27
C VAL A 153 -7.07 -7.41 -7.65
N ILE A 154 -7.01 -6.08 -7.51
CA ILE A 154 -5.80 -5.31 -7.76
C ILE A 154 -4.68 -5.73 -6.79
N THR A 155 -5.01 -5.89 -5.51
CA THR A 155 -4.05 -6.28 -4.47
C THR A 155 -3.48 -7.68 -4.73
N GLU A 156 -4.34 -8.65 -5.09
CA GLU A 156 -3.93 -10.00 -5.43
C GLU A 156 -2.99 -10.00 -6.64
N GLY A 157 -3.37 -9.32 -7.72
CA GLY A 157 -2.52 -9.21 -8.90
C GLY A 157 -1.16 -8.55 -8.65
N LEU A 158 -1.10 -7.54 -7.78
CA LEU A 158 0.16 -6.90 -7.40
C LEU A 158 1.00 -7.79 -6.47
N THR A 159 0.35 -8.55 -5.58
CA THR A 159 1.05 -9.47 -4.67
C THR A 159 1.65 -10.65 -5.43
N ASP A 160 0.95 -11.18 -6.43
CA ASP A 160 1.46 -12.26 -7.27
C ASP A 160 2.62 -11.82 -8.18
N ALA A 161 2.72 -10.53 -8.47
CA ALA A 161 3.78 -9.98 -9.31
C ALA A 161 5.09 -9.69 -8.54
N VAL A 162 5.08 -9.74 -7.21
CA VAL A 162 6.22 -9.46 -6.32
C VAL A 162 6.82 -10.73 -5.76
#